data_9f396e891b531897432cdb0a872731e2
#
_entry.id   9f396e891b531897432cdb0a872731e2
#
_cell.length_a   1.000
_cell.length_b   1.000
_cell.length_c   1.000
_cell.angle_alpha   90.00
_cell.angle_beta   90.00
_cell.angle_gamma   90.00
#
_symmetry.space_group_name_H-M   'P 1'
#
loop_
_entity.id
_entity.type
_entity.pdbx_description
1 polymer ?
#
loop_
_entity_poly.entity_id
_entity_poly.type
_entity_poly.pdbx_seq_one_letter_code
_entity_poly.pdbx_strand_id
1 'polypeptide(L)'
;MEKLKELDKKFGSSIYLFKEEDFVNNYKEFKSCFDKYYSKYVLAYSYKTNYTPAICKIVKELGGYAEVVSDMEYAIAKSIGYEPRQIVYNGPCKGALGKESLLAGGVINVDNLEELGHI
;
A
#
# COMPACT_ATOMS: atom_id res chain seq x y z
N MET A 1 -2.08 -10.07 -28.88
CA MET A 1 -1.47 -9.03 -29.75
C MET A 1 -2.49 -7.99 -30.23
N GLU A 2 -3.67 -8.38 -30.63
CA GLU A 2 -4.71 -7.47 -31.14
C GLU A 2 -5.15 -6.42 -30.10
N LYS A 3 -5.42 -6.84 -28.87
CA LYS A 3 -5.75 -5.95 -27.74
C LYS A 3 -4.67 -4.89 -27.44
N LEU A 4 -3.39 -5.22 -27.58
CA LEU A 4 -2.29 -4.25 -27.39
C LEU A 4 -2.26 -3.21 -28.51
N LYS A 5 -2.54 -3.61 -29.75
CA LYS A 5 -2.65 -2.68 -30.89
C LYS A 5 -3.84 -1.73 -30.75
N GLU A 6 -4.95 -2.20 -30.19
CA GLU A 6 -6.11 -1.37 -29.91
C GLU A 6 -5.81 -0.33 -28.80
N LEU A 7 -5.11 -0.76 -27.73
CA LEU A 7 -4.67 0.13 -26.66
C LEU A 7 -3.69 1.18 -27.17
N ASP A 8 -2.71 0.78 -28.00
CA ASP A 8 -1.76 1.69 -28.62
C ASP A 8 -2.47 2.75 -29.50
N LYS A 9 -3.46 2.33 -30.30
CA LYS A 9 -4.28 3.26 -31.09
C LYS A 9 -5.10 4.23 -30.23
N LYS A 10 -5.58 3.78 -29.08
CA LYS A 10 -6.45 4.56 -28.19
C LYS A 10 -5.68 5.54 -27.30
N PHE A 11 -4.54 5.13 -26.79
CA PHE A 11 -3.80 5.87 -25.77
C PHE A 11 -2.42 6.35 -26.22
N GLY A 12 -1.98 6.00 -27.42
CA GLY A 12 -0.65 6.26 -27.95
C GLY A 12 0.37 5.24 -27.50
N SER A 13 1.60 5.36 -28.03
CA SER A 13 2.74 4.54 -27.66
C SER A 13 3.31 4.94 -26.29
N SER A 14 4.09 4.05 -25.64
CA SER A 14 4.71 4.24 -24.34
C SER A 14 3.69 4.30 -23.20
N ILE A 15 2.86 3.26 -23.09
CA ILE A 15 1.88 3.09 -22.00
C ILE A 15 2.36 2.06 -20.98
N TYR A 16 2.05 2.28 -19.70
CA TYR A 16 2.11 1.25 -18.67
C TYR A 16 0.78 0.49 -18.64
N LEU A 17 0.85 -0.82 -18.74
CA LEU A 17 -0.32 -1.69 -18.68
C LEU A 17 -0.34 -2.46 -17.36
N PHE A 18 -1.33 -2.18 -16.54
CA PHE A 18 -1.59 -2.95 -15.32
C PHE A 18 -2.65 -4.03 -15.61
N LYS A 19 -2.32 -5.26 -15.26
CA LYS A 19 -3.24 -6.39 -15.35
C LYS A 19 -3.76 -6.73 -13.95
N GLU A 20 -4.96 -6.28 -13.66
CA GLU A 20 -5.60 -6.45 -12.37
C GLU A 20 -5.74 -7.93 -11.97
N GLU A 21 -6.18 -8.78 -12.90
CA GLU A 21 -6.36 -10.21 -12.65
C GLU A 21 -5.05 -10.88 -12.20
N ASP A 22 -3.95 -10.61 -12.91
CA ASP A 22 -2.62 -11.17 -12.56
C ASP A 22 -2.19 -10.71 -11.16
N PHE A 23 -2.40 -9.43 -10.84
CA PHE A 23 -2.08 -8.87 -9.52
C PHE A 23 -2.90 -9.52 -8.41
N VAL A 24 -4.20 -9.64 -8.59
CA VAL A 24 -5.11 -10.27 -7.62
C VAL A 24 -4.75 -11.73 -7.40
N ASN A 25 -4.43 -12.46 -8.46
CA ASN A 25 -4.03 -13.88 -8.37
C ASN A 25 -2.71 -14.03 -7.61
N ASN A 26 -1.70 -13.21 -7.92
CA ASN A 26 -0.42 -13.20 -7.22
C ASN A 26 -0.58 -12.88 -5.73
N TYR A 27 -1.42 -11.88 -5.39
CA TYR A 27 -1.71 -11.54 -4.01
C TYR A 27 -2.35 -12.72 -3.26
N LYS A 28 -3.35 -13.36 -3.85
CA LYS A 28 -4.02 -14.52 -3.26
C LYS A 28 -3.10 -15.71 -3.10
N GLU A 29 -2.26 -15.99 -4.09
CA GLU A 29 -1.28 -17.07 -4.03
C GLU A 29 -0.26 -16.82 -2.90
N PHE A 30 0.31 -15.62 -2.84
CA PHE A 30 1.22 -15.22 -1.78
C PHE A 30 0.57 -15.37 -0.40
N LYS A 31 -0.66 -14.86 -0.23
CA LYS A 31 -1.42 -15.01 1.00
C LYS A 31 -1.65 -16.48 1.36
N SER A 32 -1.99 -17.32 0.41
CA SER A 32 -2.26 -18.74 0.64
C SER A 32 -1.04 -19.50 1.15
N CYS A 33 0.18 -19.07 0.78
CA CYS A 33 1.42 -19.65 1.28
C CYS A 33 1.60 -19.40 2.78
N PHE A 34 1.27 -18.20 3.26
CA PHE A 34 1.31 -17.89 4.70
C PHE A 34 0.21 -18.63 5.47
N ASP A 35 -1.01 -18.65 4.94
CA ASP A 35 -2.18 -19.27 5.58
C ASP A 35 -1.94 -20.75 5.94
N LYS A 36 -1.04 -21.45 5.22
CA LYS A 36 -0.68 -22.84 5.50
C LYS A 36 0.08 -23.02 6.82
N TYR A 37 0.84 -22.01 7.23
CA TYR A 37 1.78 -22.15 8.34
C TYR A 37 1.50 -21.21 9.50
N TYR A 38 0.89 -20.06 9.24
CA TYR A 38 0.64 -19.03 10.25
C TYR A 38 -0.51 -18.12 9.85
N SER A 39 -1.57 -18.10 10.64
CA SER A 39 -2.80 -17.36 10.33
C SER A 39 -2.86 -15.95 10.94
N LYS A 40 -1.94 -15.61 11.88
CA LYS A 40 -1.93 -14.32 12.58
C LYS A 40 -0.95 -13.34 11.93
N TYR A 41 -1.24 -12.89 10.71
CA TYR A 41 -0.43 -11.93 9.99
C TYR A 41 -1.32 -11.00 9.16
N VAL A 42 -0.76 -9.91 8.72
CA VAL A 42 -1.32 -9.02 7.71
C VAL A 42 -0.29 -8.77 6.62
N LEU A 43 -0.74 -8.63 5.38
CA LEU A 43 0.10 -8.18 4.28
C LEU A 43 -0.04 -6.67 4.18
N ALA A 44 1.04 -5.94 4.40
CA ALA A 44 1.08 -4.50 4.20
C ALA A 44 1.73 -4.18 2.85
N TYR A 45 0.99 -3.50 1.99
CA TYR A 45 1.45 -3.12 0.65
C TYR A 45 2.23 -1.82 0.70
N SER A 46 3.45 -1.85 0.18
CA SER A 46 4.37 -0.72 0.22
C SER A 46 4.06 0.34 -0.84
N TYR A 47 3.53 1.48 -0.41
CA TYR A 47 3.14 2.58 -1.30
C TYR A 47 4.36 3.21 -2.00
N LYS A 48 5.52 3.27 -1.35
CA LYS A 48 6.75 3.79 -1.98
C LYS A 48 7.14 3.08 -3.28
N THR A 49 6.69 1.83 -3.48
CA THR A 49 6.96 1.09 -4.71
C THR A 49 5.97 1.43 -5.81
N ASN A 50 4.71 1.61 -5.46
CA ASN A 50 3.65 2.04 -6.38
C ASN A 50 2.40 2.48 -5.59
N TYR A 51 2.19 3.78 -5.46
CA TYR A 51 1.04 4.37 -4.77
C TYR A 51 -0.13 4.73 -5.72
N THR A 52 -0.22 4.10 -6.90
CA THR A 52 -1.37 4.30 -7.78
C THR A 52 -2.67 3.98 -7.04
N PRO A 53 -3.61 4.92 -6.85
CA PRO A 53 -4.77 4.73 -5.99
C PRO A 53 -5.64 3.53 -6.35
N ALA A 54 -5.76 3.23 -7.66
CA ALA A 54 -6.50 2.06 -8.14
C ALA A 54 -5.90 0.74 -7.60
N ILE A 55 -4.57 0.60 -7.63
CA ILE A 55 -3.86 -0.59 -7.12
C ILE A 55 -4.01 -0.67 -5.60
N CYS A 56 -3.79 0.44 -4.90
CA CYS A 56 -3.94 0.51 -3.45
C CYS A 56 -5.36 0.14 -2.99
N LYS A 57 -6.38 0.54 -3.76
CA LYS A 57 -7.78 0.17 -3.51
C LYS A 57 -8.01 -1.33 -3.64
N ILE A 58 -7.46 -1.97 -4.67
CA ILE A 58 -7.53 -3.43 -4.84
C ILE A 58 -6.93 -4.14 -3.63
N VAL A 59 -5.75 -3.69 -3.15
CA VAL A 59 -5.11 -4.27 -1.96
C VAL A 59 -6.02 -4.16 -0.73
N LYS A 60 -6.66 -3.00 -0.53
CA LYS A 60 -7.61 -2.80 0.56
C LYS A 60 -8.79 -3.78 0.47
N GLU A 61 -9.37 -3.92 -0.72
CA GLU A 61 -10.50 -4.83 -0.97
C GLU A 61 -10.12 -6.31 -0.73
N LEU A 62 -8.85 -6.66 -0.93
CA LEU A 62 -8.28 -7.97 -0.61
C LEU A 62 -7.94 -8.15 0.89
N GLY A 63 -8.18 -7.14 1.73
CA GLY A 63 -7.91 -7.17 3.16
C GLY A 63 -6.47 -6.86 3.54
N GLY A 64 -5.66 -6.33 2.61
CA GLY A 64 -4.30 -5.87 2.87
C GLY A 64 -4.27 -4.53 3.61
N TYR A 65 -3.16 -4.26 4.30
CA TYR A 65 -2.87 -3.00 4.96
C TYR A 65 -2.06 -2.08 4.03
N ALA A 66 -2.05 -0.79 4.33
CA ALA A 66 -1.17 0.18 3.68
C ALA A 66 0.13 0.31 4.46
N GLU A 67 1.30 0.19 3.81
CA GLU A 67 2.59 0.62 4.35
C GLU A 67 2.99 1.90 3.63
N VAL A 68 3.13 2.98 4.42
CA VAL A 68 3.39 4.34 3.93
C VAL A 68 4.67 4.90 4.53
N VAL A 69 5.37 5.77 3.79
CA VAL A 69 6.64 6.37 4.23
C VAL A 69 6.61 7.90 4.22
N SER A 70 5.47 8.50 3.93
CA SER A 70 5.29 9.96 3.89
C SER A 70 3.86 10.38 4.21
N ASP A 71 3.67 11.64 4.60
CA ASP A 71 2.35 12.24 4.83
C ASP A 71 1.48 12.19 3.56
N MET A 72 2.08 12.33 2.38
CA MET A 72 1.37 12.21 1.10
C MET A 72 0.79 10.80 0.92
N GLU A 73 1.59 9.77 1.13
CA GLU A 73 1.12 8.37 1.01
C GLU A 73 0.07 8.03 2.08
N TYR A 74 0.24 8.55 3.31
CA TYR A 74 -0.77 8.44 4.37
C TYR A 74 -2.10 9.07 3.95
N ALA A 75 -2.06 10.29 3.38
CA ALA A 75 -3.25 10.96 2.88
C ALA A 75 -3.93 10.16 1.75
N ILE A 76 -3.15 9.56 0.84
CA ILE A 76 -3.69 8.65 -0.19
C ILE A 76 -4.39 7.45 0.46
N ALA A 77 -3.76 6.78 1.44
CA ALA A 77 -4.36 5.66 2.14
C ALA A 77 -5.68 6.06 2.83
N LYS A 78 -5.70 7.20 3.50
CA LYS A 78 -6.92 7.76 4.12
C LYS A 78 -8.00 8.05 3.08
N SER A 79 -7.67 8.62 1.94
CA SER A 79 -8.63 8.92 0.86
C SER A 79 -9.26 7.67 0.25
N ILE A 80 -8.53 6.54 0.24
CA ILE A 80 -9.02 5.22 -0.17
C ILE A 80 -9.93 4.60 0.91
N GLY A 81 -9.93 5.17 2.13
CA GLY A 81 -10.76 4.76 3.25
C GLY A 81 -10.08 3.75 4.19
N TYR A 82 -8.75 3.70 4.23
CA TYR A 82 -8.06 2.95 5.28
C TYR A 82 -8.28 3.61 6.65
N GLU A 83 -8.60 2.79 7.65
CA GLU A 83 -8.58 3.22 9.03
C GLU A 83 -7.12 3.30 9.53
N PRO A 84 -6.78 4.21 10.48
CA PRO A 84 -5.40 4.33 10.97
C PRO A 84 -4.76 3.00 11.41
N ARG A 85 -5.53 2.15 12.09
CA ARG A 85 -5.08 0.81 12.53
C ARG A 85 -4.71 -0.16 11.40
N GLN A 86 -5.07 0.17 10.15
CA GLN A 86 -4.74 -0.59 8.95
C GLN A 86 -3.56 0.03 8.19
N ILE A 87 -2.90 1.03 8.78
CA ILE A 87 -1.78 1.74 8.18
C ILE A 87 -0.54 1.50 9.03
N VAL A 88 0.54 1.06 8.37
CA VAL A 88 1.88 0.96 8.94
C VAL A 88 2.68 2.14 8.41
N TYR A 89 3.04 3.07 9.28
CA TYR A 89 3.85 4.22 8.92
C TYR A 89 5.33 3.92 9.16
N ASN A 90 6.07 3.81 8.08
CA ASN A 90 7.48 3.45 8.02
C ASN A 90 8.32 4.66 7.54
N GLY A 91 9.63 4.48 7.40
CA GLY A 91 10.54 5.45 6.81
C GLY A 91 11.17 6.41 7.81
N PRO A 92 12.38 6.93 7.48
CA PRO A 92 13.21 7.70 8.41
C PRO A 92 12.77 9.16 8.60
N CYS A 93 11.85 9.64 7.81
CA CYS A 93 11.40 11.02 7.83
C CYS A 93 9.87 11.10 7.84
N LYS A 94 9.28 10.86 9.00
CA LYS A 94 7.85 10.96 9.19
C LYS A 94 7.45 12.42 9.41
N GLY A 95 6.38 12.84 8.73
CA GLY A 95 5.79 14.16 8.92
C GLY A 95 4.85 14.21 10.13
N ALA A 96 4.09 15.30 10.20
CA ALA A 96 3.14 15.55 11.30
C ALA A 96 2.04 14.46 11.40
N LEU A 97 1.68 13.84 10.29
CA LEU A 97 0.64 12.80 10.26
C LEU A 97 1.11 11.47 10.88
N GLY A 98 2.42 11.26 11.07
CA GLY A 98 2.94 10.09 11.79
C GLY A 98 2.41 10.02 13.21
N LYS A 99 2.52 11.11 13.97
CA LYS A 99 1.99 11.22 15.32
C LYS A 99 0.47 11.05 15.38
N GLU A 100 -0.25 11.69 14.45
CA GLU A 100 -1.71 11.56 14.34
C GLU A 100 -2.09 10.09 14.11
N SER A 101 -1.39 9.40 13.20
CA SER A 101 -1.61 8.00 12.90
C SER A 101 -1.45 7.12 14.14
N LEU A 102 -0.37 7.32 14.91
CA LEU A 102 -0.10 6.57 16.13
C LEU A 102 -1.20 6.78 17.17
N LEU A 103 -1.57 8.03 17.45
CA LEU A 103 -2.62 8.36 18.42
C LEU A 103 -4.00 7.79 18.02
N ALA A 104 -4.22 7.62 16.72
CA ALA A 104 -5.44 7.00 16.18
C ALA A 104 -5.35 5.46 16.07
N GLY A 105 -4.30 4.83 16.64
CA GLY A 105 -4.13 3.38 16.71
C GLY A 105 -3.41 2.76 15.51
N GLY A 106 -2.73 3.57 14.70
CA GLY A 106 -1.85 3.11 13.62
C GLY A 106 -0.56 2.50 14.17
N VAL A 107 0.16 1.80 13.31
CA VAL A 107 1.48 1.22 13.61
C VAL A 107 2.56 2.17 13.08
N ILE A 108 3.55 2.48 13.91
CA ILE A 108 4.74 3.23 13.50
C ILE A 108 5.99 2.39 13.71
N ASN A 109 6.83 2.30 12.67
CA ASN A 109 8.17 1.74 12.77
C ASN A 109 9.15 2.88 13.04
N VAL A 110 9.81 2.87 14.19
CA VAL A 110 10.78 3.89 14.60
C VAL A 110 12.15 3.52 14.05
N ASP A 111 12.77 4.41 13.26
CA ASP A 111 14.05 4.14 12.62
C ASP A 111 15.26 4.50 13.49
N ASN A 112 15.10 5.46 14.42
CA ASN A 112 16.17 5.91 15.30
C ASN A 112 15.64 6.50 16.60
N LEU A 113 16.54 6.70 17.59
CA LEU A 113 16.18 7.20 18.92
C LEU A 113 15.74 8.67 18.90
N GLU A 114 16.24 9.49 17.99
CA GLU A 114 15.85 10.89 17.88
C GLU A 114 14.39 11.03 17.48
N GLU A 115 13.90 10.12 16.64
CA GLU A 115 12.52 10.07 16.22
C GLU A 115 11.54 9.87 17.37
N LEU A 116 11.95 9.11 18.42
CA LEU A 116 11.12 8.92 19.62
C LEU A 116 10.81 10.24 20.33
N GLY A 117 11.68 11.25 20.20
CA GLY A 117 11.46 12.57 20.79
C GLY A 117 10.44 13.41 20.02
N HIS A 118 10.09 13.00 18.81
CA HIS A 118 9.16 13.73 17.91
C HIS A 118 7.79 13.07 17.78
N ILE A 119 7.68 11.81 18.17
CA ILE A 119 6.44 11.04 18.22
C ILE A 119 5.75 11.23 19.59
#